data_d4e9be6848714b7de0f1a0a7a94b365b
#
_entry.id   d4e9be6848714b7de0f1a0a7a94b365b
#
_cell.length_a   1.000
_cell.length_b   1.000
_cell.length_c   1.000
_cell.angle_alpha   90.00
_cell.angle_beta   90.00
_cell.angle_gamma   90.00
#
_symmetry.space_group_name_H-M   'P 1'
#
loop_
_entity.id
_entity.type
_entity.pdbx_description
1 polymer ?
#
loop_
_entity_poly.entity_id
_entity_poly.type
_entity_poly.pdbx_seq_one_letter_code
_entity_poly.pdbx_strand_id
1 'polypeptide(L)'
;PMVIGKSLKPRCFKNIKSLPVNYNANKKAWMMGTIFSEWLLKLDKAMKQKKRKIALLVDNCAAHKQQPVLKNVEIFFFPSNCTSILQPLDMGIIKCLKGYYRTSLVERIIDNLERKLANPHCVDLKQACEMIAFSWRRVKPEAIRNCWRKAGFVPEDGNDSSDPEYDMDMEPLSTALSTYDKRLDENMPPRGISDNLTSVVFPEPTDEIILEEFQWTDRMGKDRGG
;
A
#
# COMPACT_ATOMS: atom_id res chain seq x y z
N PRO A 1 -3.74 -6.35 -5.04
CA PRO A 1 -3.49 -4.90 -5.21
C PRO A 1 -3.27 -4.52 -6.68
N MET A 2 -3.42 -3.23 -6.99
CA MET A 2 -3.07 -2.64 -8.28
C MET A 2 -1.82 -1.77 -8.09
N VAL A 3 -0.92 -1.81 -9.06
CA VAL A 3 0.28 -0.95 -9.12
C VAL A 3 0.27 -0.21 -10.45
N ILE A 4 0.52 1.09 -10.41
CA ILE A 4 0.57 1.94 -11.59
C ILE A 4 1.97 2.55 -11.69
N GLY A 5 2.70 2.18 -12.73
CA GLY A 5 4.05 2.68 -12.98
C GLY A 5 4.10 3.71 -14.13
N LYS A 6 5.30 4.23 -14.41
CA LYS A 6 5.54 5.15 -15.53
C LYS A 6 5.73 4.45 -16.87
N SER A 7 6.19 3.20 -16.87
CA SER A 7 6.46 2.42 -18.09
C SER A 7 5.61 1.15 -18.12
N LEU A 8 4.98 0.87 -19.25
CA LEU A 8 4.21 -0.35 -19.46
C LEU A 8 5.10 -1.62 -19.48
N LYS A 9 6.35 -1.47 -19.93
CA LYS A 9 7.33 -2.56 -20.04
C LYS A 9 8.66 -2.18 -19.37
N PRO A 10 8.71 -2.12 -18.03
CA PRO A 10 9.97 -1.89 -17.32
C PRO A 10 10.99 -2.98 -17.64
N ARG A 11 12.30 -2.65 -17.60
CA ARG A 11 13.37 -3.62 -17.91
C ARG A 11 13.32 -4.85 -16.99
N CYS A 12 12.98 -4.64 -15.71
CA CYS A 12 12.85 -5.71 -14.72
C CYS A 12 11.69 -6.68 -14.99
N PHE A 13 10.76 -6.36 -15.91
CA PHE A 13 9.68 -7.26 -16.32
C PHE A 13 10.03 -8.14 -17.52
N LYS A 14 11.26 -8.03 -18.03
CA LYS A 14 11.72 -8.89 -19.13
C LYS A 14 11.66 -10.37 -18.70
N ASN A 15 11.08 -11.22 -19.56
CA ASN A 15 10.90 -12.67 -19.34
C ASN A 15 9.98 -13.05 -18.17
N ILE A 16 9.18 -12.14 -17.61
CA ILE A 16 8.19 -12.46 -16.59
C ILE A 16 6.88 -12.86 -17.26
N LYS A 17 6.35 -14.02 -16.88
CA LYS A 17 5.07 -14.53 -17.40
C LYS A 17 3.86 -13.85 -16.74
N SER A 18 3.93 -13.56 -15.44
CA SER A 18 2.85 -12.93 -14.69
C SER A 18 3.41 -12.18 -13.47
N LEU A 19 2.71 -11.13 -13.07
CA LEU A 19 2.99 -10.39 -11.84
C LEU A 19 1.95 -10.76 -10.77
N PRO A 20 2.32 -10.72 -9.49
CA PRO A 20 1.39 -11.01 -8.39
C PRO A 20 0.42 -9.84 -8.10
N VAL A 21 0.44 -8.80 -8.92
CA VAL A 21 -0.38 -7.59 -8.83
C VAL A 21 -1.01 -7.26 -10.19
N ASN A 22 -2.08 -6.47 -10.18
CA ASN A 22 -2.59 -5.85 -11.40
C ASN A 22 -1.71 -4.65 -11.74
N TYR A 23 -0.92 -4.76 -12.79
CA TYR A 23 -0.01 -3.70 -13.19
C TYR A 23 -0.59 -2.88 -14.36
N ASN A 24 -0.56 -1.57 -14.22
CA ASN A 24 -0.88 -0.59 -15.25
C ASN A 24 0.24 0.45 -15.35
N ALA A 25 0.22 1.29 -16.38
CA ALA A 25 1.19 2.36 -16.51
C ALA A 25 0.61 3.57 -17.23
N ASN A 26 1.07 4.76 -16.83
CA ASN A 26 0.88 6.01 -17.56
C ASN A 26 2.02 6.99 -17.20
N LYS A 27 2.16 8.10 -17.94
CA LYS A 27 3.26 9.06 -17.75
C LYS A 27 3.38 9.63 -16.34
N LYS A 28 2.29 9.72 -15.59
CA LYS A 28 2.25 10.26 -14.22
C LYS A 28 2.28 9.17 -13.16
N ALA A 29 2.14 7.90 -13.54
CA ALA A 29 1.91 6.75 -12.64
C ALA A 29 0.74 6.99 -11.67
N TRP A 30 -0.33 7.62 -12.11
CA TRP A 30 -1.50 7.99 -11.32
C TRP A 30 -2.74 7.24 -11.78
N MET A 31 -3.74 7.10 -10.87
CA MET A 31 -5.06 6.63 -11.25
C MET A 31 -5.71 7.62 -12.22
N MET A 32 -6.19 7.09 -13.32
CA MET A 32 -6.92 7.84 -14.34
C MET A 32 -8.30 7.20 -14.54
N GLY A 33 -9.27 7.99 -14.96
CA GLY A 33 -10.63 7.50 -15.18
C GLY A 33 -10.70 6.28 -16.10
N THR A 34 -9.83 6.19 -17.10
CA THR A 34 -9.73 5.02 -17.99
C THR A 34 -9.29 3.76 -17.24
N ILE A 35 -8.24 3.85 -16.42
CA ILE A 35 -7.74 2.70 -15.61
C ILE A 35 -8.80 2.28 -14.59
N PHE A 36 -9.44 3.25 -13.94
CA PHE A 36 -10.51 2.99 -13.00
C PHE A 36 -11.72 2.32 -13.67
N SER A 37 -12.15 2.80 -14.84
CA SER A 37 -13.25 2.21 -15.60
C SER A 37 -12.96 0.76 -16.03
N GLU A 38 -11.74 0.49 -16.51
CA GLU A 38 -11.32 -0.87 -16.85
C GLU A 38 -11.32 -1.81 -15.63
N TRP A 39 -10.85 -1.30 -14.49
CA TRP A 39 -10.87 -2.05 -13.24
C TRP A 39 -12.29 -2.34 -12.77
N LEU A 40 -13.21 -1.36 -12.85
CA LEU A 40 -14.63 -1.52 -12.52
C LEU A 40 -15.30 -2.60 -13.38
N LEU A 41 -15.04 -2.60 -14.70
CA LEU A 41 -15.58 -3.62 -15.59
C LEU A 41 -15.10 -5.03 -15.23
N LYS A 42 -13.81 -5.17 -14.87
CA LYS A 42 -13.25 -6.45 -14.39
C LYS A 42 -13.90 -6.88 -13.07
N LEU A 43 -14.11 -5.94 -12.14
CA LEU A 43 -14.78 -6.19 -10.86
C LEU A 43 -16.24 -6.61 -11.07
N ASP A 44 -17.00 -5.89 -11.90
CA ASP A 44 -18.39 -6.21 -12.20
C ASP A 44 -18.54 -7.60 -12.81
N LYS A 45 -17.64 -7.95 -13.76
CA LYS A 45 -17.58 -9.29 -14.34
C LYS A 45 -17.30 -10.37 -13.29
N ALA A 46 -16.37 -10.11 -12.37
CA ALA A 46 -16.05 -11.03 -11.29
C ALA A 46 -17.22 -11.22 -10.31
N MET A 47 -17.94 -10.14 -9.99
CA MET A 47 -19.14 -10.21 -9.15
C MET A 47 -20.27 -10.96 -9.83
N LYS A 48 -20.45 -10.78 -11.15
CA LYS A 48 -21.39 -11.57 -11.95
C LYS A 48 -21.09 -13.07 -11.87
N GLN A 49 -19.82 -13.46 -12.03
CA GLN A 49 -19.40 -14.87 -11.92
C GLN A 49 -19.69 -15.46 -10.54
N LYS A 50 -19.50 -14.66 -9.48
CA LYS A 50 -19.81 -15.04 -8.09
C LYS A 50 -21.30 -14.94 -7.74
N LYS A 51 -22.15 -14.52 -8.67
CA LYS A 51 -23.60 -14.25 -8.44
C LYS A 51 -23.84 -13.29 -7.26
N ARG A 52 -23.00 -12.28 -7.11
CA ARG A 52 -23.07 -11.28 -6.04
C ARG A 52 -23.28 -9.88 -6.61
N LYS A 53 -24.01 -9.06 -5.85
CA LYS A 53 -24.05 -7.61 -6.02
C LYS A 53 -23.30 -6.98 -4.84
N ILE A 54 -22.53 -5.93 -5.10
CA ILE A 54 -21.78 -5.21 -4.08
C ILE A 54 -21.99 -3.71 -4.19
N ALA A 55 -21.93 -3.02 -3.05
CA ALA A 55 -21.76 -1.58 -2.95
C ALA A 55 -20.24 -1.29 -2.90
N LEU A 56 -19.77 -0.38 -3.74
CA LEU A 56 -18.41 0.09 -3.76
C LEU A 56 -18.38 1.54 -3.26
N LEU A 57 -17.75 1.75 -2.11
CA LEU A 57 -17.59 3.07 -1.53
C LEU A 57 -16.28 3.68 -2.05
N VAL A 58 -16.35 4.87 -2.64
CA VAL A 58 -15.21 5.58 -3.20
C VAL A 58 -15.22 7.05 -2.80
N ASP A 59 -14.06 7.65 -2.77
CA ASP A 59 -13.95 9.09 -2.57
C ASP A 59 -14.37 9.89 -3.82
N ASN A 60 -14.49 11.20 -3.65
CA ASN A 60 -14.95 12.10 -4.70
C ASN A 60 -13.82 12.59 -5.63
N CYS A 61 -12.83 11.71 -5.89
CA CYS A 61 -11.72 12.00 -6.82
C CYS A 61 -12.21 12.14 -8.26
N ALA A 62 -11.58 13.01 -9.03
CA ALA A 62 -11.91 13.22 -10.44
C ALA A 62 -11.77 11.93 -11.29
N ALA A 63 -10.81 11.06 -10.95
CA ALA A 63 -10.61 9.78 -11.64
C ALA A 63 -11.79 8.81 -11.44
N HIS A 64 -12.55 8.92 -10.34
CA HIS A 64 -13.68 8.06 -10.03
C HIS A 64 -15.00 8.50 -10.68
N LYS A 65 -15.04 9.69 -11.26
CA LYS A 65 -16.29 10.24 -11.88
C LYS A 65 -16.64 9.58 -13.20
N GLN A 66 -15.66 9.04 -13.92
CA GLN A 66 -15.88 8.37 -15.19
C GLN A 66 -16.26 6.90 -14.95
N GLN A 67 -17.55 6.62 -14.95
CA GLN A 67 -18.07 5.28 -14.65
C GLN A 67 -18.66 4.62 -15.90
N PRO A 68 -18.32 3.35 -16.16
CA PRO A 68 -19.01 2.55 -17.16
C PRO A 68 -20.36 2.08 -16.62
N VAL A 69 -21.21 1.54 -17.50
CA VAL A 69 -22.46 0.88 -17.09
C VAL A 69 -22.12 -0.44 -16.38
N LEU A 70 -22.50 -0.56 -15.12
CA LEU A 70 -22.28 -1.72 -14.25
C LEU A 70 -23.63 -2.37 -13.92
N LYS A 71 -23.61 -3.69 -13.66
CA LYS A 71 -24.83 -4.47 -13.32
C LYS A 71 -24.77 -5.11 -11.93
N ASN A 72 -23.56 -5.37 -11.43
CA ASN A 72 -23.32 -6.09 -10.18
C ASN A 72 -22.54 -5.25 -9.15
N VAL A 73 -22.07 -4.08 -9.55
CA VAL A 73 -21.38 -3.13 -8.68
C VAL A 73 -22.17 -1.81 -8.69
N GLU A 74 -22.55 -1.34 -7.54
CA GLU A 74 -23.18 -0.03 -7.33
C GLU A 74 -22.16 0.87 -6.62
N ILE A 75 -21.93 2.08 -7.16
CA ILE A 75 -20.90 2.99 -6.67
C ILE A 75 -21.54 4.07 -5.82
N PHE A 76 -21.02 4.24 -4.61
CA PHE A 76 -21.41 5.28 -3.66
C PHE A 76 -20.21 6.18 -3.38
N PHE A 77 -20.41 7.48 -3.46
CA PHE A 77 -19.39 8.46 -3.15
C PHE A 77 -19.47 8.89 -1.70
N PHE A 78 -18.32 8.98 -1.05
CA PHE A 78 -18.26 9.64 0.25
C PHE A 78 -18.58 11.14 0.11
N PRO A 79 -19.22 11.75 1.13
CA PRO A 79 -19.38 13.19 1.17
C PRO A 79 -18.02 13.90 1.09
N SER A 80 -18.01 15.10 0.52
CA SER A 80 -16.79 15.90 0.43
C SER A 80 -16.19 16.14 1.84
N ASN A 81 -14.87 16.07 1.94
CA ASN A 81 -14.09 16.27 3.18
C ASN A 81 -14.36 15.23 4.31
N CYS A 82 -15.04 14.12 4.04
CA CYS A 82 -15.31 13.06 5.03
C CYS A 82 -14.41 11.83 4.88
N THR A 83 -13.52 11.80 3.91
CA THR A 83 -12.66 10.65 3.59
C THR A 83 -11.84 10.19 4.81
N SER A 84 -11.24 11.14 5.55
CA SER A 84 -10.44 10.84 6.75
C SER A 84 -11.23 10.24 7.92
N ILE A 85 -12.56 10.35 7.89
CA ILE A 85 -13.46 9.92 8.98
C ILE A 85 -14.27 8.69 8.57
N LEU A 86 -14.63 8.56 7.29
CA LEU A 86 -15.55 7.55 6.81
C LEU A 86 -14.90 6.47 5.92
N GLN A 87 -13.67 6.69 5.42
CA GLN A 87 -13.03 5.72 4.54
C GLN A 87 -12.31 4.63 5.32
N PRO A 88 -12.78 3.36 5.30
CA PRO A 88 -12.17 2.27 6.07
C PRO A 88 -10.69 2.04 5.75
N LEU A 89 -10.26 2.31 4.50
CA LEU A 89 -8.86 2.20 4.09
C LEU A 89 -7.95 3.12 4.92
N ASP A 90 -8.39 4.36 5.16
CA ASP A 90 -7.63 5.36 5.93
C ASP A 90 -7.71 5.11 7.45
N MET A 91 -8.70 4.33 7.92
CA MET A 91 -8.85 3.98 9.32
C MET A 91 -7.74 3.05 9.86
N GLY A 92 -6.93 2.48 8.99
CA GLY A 92 -5.81 1.62 9.41
C GLY A 92 -5.34 0.59 8.39
N ILE A 93 -6.16 0.22 7.40
CA ILE A 93 -5.82 -0.83 6.41
C ILE A 93 -4.55 -0.43 5.65
N ILE A 94 -4.47 0.81 5.16
CA ILE A 94 -3.29 1.33 4.47
C ILE A 94 -2.08 1.36 5.41
N LYS A 95 -2.26 1.75 6.67
CA LYS A 95 -1.18 1.77 7.67
C LYS A 95 -0.62 0.36 7.90
N CYS A 96 -1.48 -0.65 8.04
CA CYS A 96 -1.05 -2.06 8.15
C CYS A 96 -0.26 -2.51 6.94
N LEU A 97 -0.78 -2.26 5.73
CA LEU A 97 -0.10 -2.60 4.49
C LEU A 97 1.28 -1.95 4.38
N LYS A 98 1.36 -0.63 4.66
CA LYS A 98 2.63 0.12 4.67
C LYS A 98 3.63 -0.46 5.68
N GLY A 99 3.16 -0.83 6.87
CA GLY A 99 3.99 -1.44 7.89
C GLY A 99 4.63 -2.75 7.39
N TYR A 100 3.83 -3.69 6.91
CA TYR A 100 4.33 -4.96 6.37
C TYR A 100 5.27 -4.76 5.16
N TYR A 101 4.97 -3.79 4.30
CA TYR A 101 5.84 -3.48 3.17
C TYR A 101 7.21 -2.95 3.63
N ARG A 102 7.22 -2.03 4.61
CA ARG A 102 8.47 -1.49 5.17
C ARG A 102 9.32 -2.57 5.85
N THR A 103 8.69 -3.47 6.61
CA THR A 103 9.38 -4.62 7.20
C THR A 103 10.03 -5.47 6.11
N SER A 104 9.28 -5.86 5.07
CA SER A 104 9.82 -6.65 3.96
C SER A 104 10.95 -5.93 3.21
N LEU A 105 10.89 -4.59 3.11
CA LEU A 105 11.94 -3.79 2.51
C LEU A 105 13.22 -3.81 3.35
N VAL A 106 13.11 -3.63 4.67
CA VAL A 106 14.26 -3.68 5.60
C VAL A 106 14.89 -5.06 5.60
N GLU A 107 14.11 -6.14 5.73
CA GLU A 107 14.58 -7.52 5.66
C GLU A 107 15.39 -7.77 4.39
N ARG A 108 14.89 -7.26 3.25
CA ARG A 108 15.57 -7.40 1.98
C ARG A 108 16.89 -6.63 1.92
N ILE A 109 16.93 -5.42 2.47
CA ILE A 109 18.15 -4.61 2.53
C ILE A 109 19.19 -5.33 3.38
N ILE A 110 18.79 -5.91 4.52
CA ILE A 110 19.68 -6.71 5.38
C ILE A 110 20.26 -7.91 4.60
N ASP A 111 19.40 -8.70 3.94
CA ASP A 111 19.84 -9.84 3.12
C ASP A 111 20.82 -9.41 2.01
N ASN A 112 20.55 -8.29 1.34
CA ASN A 112 21.44 -7.75 0.32
C ASN A 112 22.81 -7.31 0.90
N LEU A 113 22.83 -6.75 2.11
CA LEU A 113 24.06 -6.38 2.82
C LEU A 113 24.88 -7.61 3.20
N GLU A 114 24.24 -8.65 3.75
CA GLU A 114 24.89 -9.92 4.08
C GLU A 114 25.53 -10.57 2.84
N ARG A 115 24.85 -10.47 1.69
CA ARG A 115 25.37 -10.92 0.40
C ARG A 115 26.42 -10.00 -0.21
N LYS A 116 26.74 -8.88 0.44
CA LYS A 116 27.72 -7.88 -0.02
C LYS A 116 27.43 -7.36 -1.44
N LEU A 117 26.15 -7.13 -1.75
CA LEU A 117 25.77 -6.56 -3.03
C LEU A 117 26.22 -5.10 -3.16
N ALA A 118 26.62 -4.68 -4.36
CA ALA A 118 27.12 -3.33 -4.63
C ALA A 118 26.10 -2.23 -4.28
N ASN A 119 24.81 -2.50 -4.43
CA ASN A 119 23.73 -1.56 -4.14
C ASN A 119 22.65 -2.26 -3.29
N PRO A 120 22.88 -2.46 -1.98
CA PRO A 120 21.99 -3.23 -1.12
C PRO A 120 20.61 -2.60 -0.95
N HIS A 121 20.51 -1.27 -1.08
CA HIS A 121 19.25 -0.52 -0.95
C HIS A 121 18.42 -0.47 -2.25
N CYS A 122 18.98 -0.96 -3.36
CA CYS A 122 18.28 -0.89 -4.65
C CYS A 122 17.17 -1.94 -4.72
N VAL A 123 15.93 -1.48 -4.97
CA VAL A 123 14.76 -2.32 -5.19
C VAL A 123 14.19 -1.99 -6.55
N ASP A 124 14.08 -2.99 -7.41
CA ASP A 124 13.43 -2.82 -8.71
C ASP A 124 11.90 -2.95 -8.61
N LEU A 125 11.20 -2.53 -9.66
CA LEU A 125 9.73 -2.51 -9.67
C LEU A 125 9.11 -3.92 -9.55
N LYS A 126 9.78 -4.96 -10.07
CA LYS A 126 9.31 -6.34 -9.91
C LYS A 126 9.33 -6.76 -8.45
N GLN A 127 10.45 -6.51 -7.78
CA GLN A 127 10.63 -6.80 -6.37
C GLN A 127 9.62 -6.04 -5.49
N ALA A 128 9.36 -4.78 -5.82
CA ALA A 128 8.35 -3.99 -5.13
C ALA A 128 6.93 -4.54 -5.34
N CYS A 129 6.57 -4.98 -6.55
CA CYS A 129 5.30 -5.65 -6.81
C CYS A 129 5.16 -6.97 -6.02
N GLU A 130 6.24 -7.72 -5.86
CA GLU A 130 6.27 -8.94 -5.05
C GLU A 130 6.06 -8.63 -3.56
N MET A 131 6.79 -7.63 -3.04
CA MET A 131 6.67 -7.21 -1.65
C MET A 131 5.28 -6.66 -1.32
N ILE A 132 4.68 -5.84 -2.20
CA ILE A 132 3.33 -5.30 -1.95
C ILE A 132 2.27 -6.41 -1.96
N ALA A 133 2.38 -7.37 -2.88
CA ALA A 133 1.46 -8.51 -2.93
C ALA A 133 1.60 -9.41 -1.70
N PHE A 134 2.82 -9.61 -1.22
CA PHE A 134 3.10 -10.35 0.00
C PHE A 134 2.53 -9.62 1.23
N SER A 135 2.80 -8.33 1.34
CA SER A 135 2.31 -7.48 2.44
C SER A 135 0.79 -7.43 2.50
N TRP A 136 0.11 -7.34 1.35
CA TRP A 136 -1.35 -7.36 1.29
C TRP A 136 -1.94 -8.66 1.85
N ARG A 137 -1.32 -9.80 1.57
CA ARG A 137 -1.77 -11.10 2.10
C ARG A 137 -1.62 -11.24 3.62
N ARG A 138 -0.76 -10.42 4.23
CA ARG A 138 -0.56 -10.37 5.69
C ARG A 138 -1.60 -9.51 6.41
N VAL A 139 -2.31 -8.63 5.71
CA VAL A 139 -3.39 -7.85 6.32
C VAL A 139 -4.50 -8.78 6.75
N LYS A 140 -4.71 -8.89 8.05
CA LYS A 140 -5.68 -9.81 8.66
C LYS A 140 -7.12 -9.34 8.36
N PRO A 141 -8.08 -10.27 8.15
CA PRO A 141 -9.50 -9.93 7.97
C PRO A 141 -10.09 -9.14 9.15
N GLU A 142 -9.62 -9.44 10.37
CA GLU A 142 -10.02 -8.76 11.60
C GLU A 142 -9.65 -7.27 11.56
N ALA A 143 -8.42 -6.95 11.12
CA ALA A 143 -7.98 -5.58 10.96
C ALA A 143 -8.87 -4.82 9.96
N ILE A 144 -9.25 -5.46 8.85
CA ILE A 144 -10.18 -4.89 7.88
C ILE A 144 -11.54 -4.66 8.53
N ARG A 145 -12.11 -5.66 9.23
CA ARG A 145 -13.41 -5.55 9.92
C ARG A 145 -13.41 -4.42 10.95
N ASN A 146 -12.35 -4.30 11.74
CA ASN A 146 -12.21 -3.24 12.74
C ASN A 146 -12.16 -1.85 12.10
N CYS A 147 -11.48 -1.70 10.94
CA CYS A 147 -11.50 -0.45 10.20
C CYS A 147 -12.90 -0.10 9.67
N TRP A 148 -13.69 -1.07 9.21
CA TRP A 148 -15.08 -0.87 8.79
C TRP A 148 -15.98 -0.52 9.98
N ARG A 149 -15.76 -1.13 11.15
CA ARG A 149 -16.47 -0.79 12.40
C ARG A 149 -16.13 0.64 12.82
N LYS A 150 -14.85 1.00 12.85
CA LYS A 150 -14.39 2.36 13.18
C LYS A 150 -14.95 3.42 12.25
N ALA A 151 -15.15 3.10 10.98
CA ALA A 151 -15.79 3.97 9.99
C ALA A 151 -17.34 4.01 10.12
N GLY A 152 -17.94 3.26 11.05
CA GLY A 152 -19.38 3.27 11.33
C GLY A 152 -20.23 2.42 10.37
N PHE A 153 -19.63 1.59 9.51
CA PHE A 153 -20.38 0.73 8.57
C PHE A 153 -20.76 -0.63 9.12
N VAL A 154 -20.15 -1.06 10.22
CA VAL A 154 -20.45 -2.32 10.90
C VAL A 154 -20.85 -1.99 12.33
N PRO A 155 -21.99 -2.51 12.84
CA PRO A 155 -22.37 -2.32 14.23
C PRO A 155 -21.28 -2.84 15.18
N GLU A 156 -21.18 -2.22 16.34
CA GLU A 156 -20.39 -2.76 17.44
C GLU A 156 -21.10 -4.03 17.97
N ASP A 157 -20.47 -5.17 17.82
CA ASP A 157 -20.92 -6.38 18.50
C ASP A 157 -20.65 -6.16 20.00
N GLY A 158 -21.73 -6.06 20.80
CA GLY A 158 -21.73 -5.59 22.20
C GLY A 158 -20.85 -6.35 23.21
N ASN A 159 -19.89 -7.13 22.77
CA ASN A 159 -18.96 -7.90 23.59
C ASN A 159 -17.48 -7.71 23.26
N ASP A 160 -17.14 -6.85 22.30
CA ASP A 160 -15.75 -6.63 21.91
C ASP A 160 -15.31 -5.20 22.28
N SER A 161 -14.99 -5.02 23.59
CA SER A 161 -14.38 -3.81 24.14
C SER A 161 -12.88 -3.71 23.85
N SER A 162 -12.37 -4.50 22.92
CA SER A 162 -11.01 -4.34 22.45
C SER A 162 -10.97 -3.11 21.55
N ASP A 163 -10.45 -2.02 22.11
CA ASP A 163 -9.98 -0.86 21.36
C ASP A 163 -9.23 -1.37 20.14
N PRO A 164 -9.49 -0.86 18.92
CA PRO A 164 -8.78 -1.27 17.71
C PRO A 164 -7.31 -0.83 17.73
N GLU A 165 -6.73 -0.65 18.89
CA GLU A 165 -5.32 -0.44 19.06
C GLU A 165 -4.62 -1.75 18.65
N TYR A 166 -4.48 -1.81 17.31
CA TYR A 166 -3.49 -2.59 16.61
C TYR A 166 -2.99 -3.86 17.33
N ASP A 167 -3.77 -4.93 17.30
CA ASP A 167 -3.21 -6.28 17.35
C ASP A 167 -2.43 -6.49 16.03
N MET A 168 -1.43 -5.67 15.86
CA MET A 168 -0.40 -5.85 14.88
C MET A 168 0.65 -6.74 15.54
N ASP A 169 0.54 -8.07 15.32
CA ASP A 169 1.68 -8.99 15.44
C ASP A 169 2.79 -8.58 14.42
N MET A 170 2.91 -7.30 14.18
CA MET A 170 4.06 -6.75 13.50
C MET A 170 5.14 -6.60 14.53
N GLU A 171 6.19 -7.37 14.34
CA GLU A 171 7.46 -7.04 14.96
C GLU A 171 7.69 -5.53 14.73
N PRO A 172 7.82 -4.72 15.78
CA PRO A 172 7.94 -3.28 15.62
C PRO A 172 9.03 -2.97 14.61
N LEU A 173 8.79 -2.01 13.73
CA LEU A 173 9.83 -1.57 12.78
C LEU A 173 11.13 -1.21 13.52
N SER A 174 11.03 -0.77 14.79
CA SER A 174 12.15 -0.57 15.71
C SER A 174 12.97 -1.84 15.93
N THR A 175 12.36 -3.02 16.02
CA THR A 175 13.06 -4.29 16.19
C THR A 175 13.80 -4.67 14.90
N ALA A 176 13.15 -4.53 13.74
CA ALA A 176 13.80 -4.74 12.46
C ALA A 176 14.96 -3.74 12.23
N LEU A 177 14.77 -2.48 12.61
CA LEU A 177 15.84 -1.45 12.56
C LEU A 177 16.96 -1.73 13.53
N SER A 178 16.67 -2.16 14.77
CA SER A 178 17.72 -2.51 15.74
C SER A 178 18.53 -3.73 15.30
N THR A 179 17.90 -4.68 14.62
CA THR A 179 18.60 -5.83 14.02
C THR A 179 19.47 -5.37 12.84
N TYR A 180 18.99 -4.41 12.05
CA TYR A 180 19.73 -3.78 10.97
C TYR A 180 20.97 -3.05 11.50
N ASP A 181 20.82 -2.23 12.55
CA ASP A 181 21.93 -1.49 13.18
C ASP A 181 22.99 -2.45 13.75
N LYS A 182 22.58 -3.50 14.47
CA LYS A 182 23.50 -4.52 14.99
C LYS A 182 24.30 -5.22 13.88
N ARG A 183 23.67 -5.55 12.76
CA ARG A 183 24.34 -6.22 11.63
C ARG A 183 25.23 -5.28 10.83
N LEU A 184 24.94 -3.97 10.80
CA LEU A 184 25.83 -2.96 10.26
C LEU A 184 27.11 -2.86 11.10
N ASP A 185 26.99 -2.83 12.43
CA ASP A 185 28.14 -2.75 13.36
C ASP A 185 29.05 -3.98 13.26
N GLU A 186 28.48 -5.17 13.04
CA GLU A 186 29.24 -6.41 12.88
C GLU A 186 30.03 -6.49 11.55
N ASN A 187 29.60 -5.75 10.53
CA ASN A 187 30.17 -5.83 9.18
C ASN A 187 30.92 -4.58 8.71
N MET A 188 31.00 -3.50 9.51
CA MET A 188 31.75 -2.28 9.17
C MET A 188 32.91 -2.05 10.13
N PRO A 189 34.08 -1.55 9.62
CA PRO A 189 35.08 -1.02 10.49
C PRO A 189 34.54 0.21 11.24
N PRO A 190 34.95 0.46 12.50
CA PRO A 190 34.40 1.50 13.34
C PRO A 190 34.67 2.88 12.75
N ARG A 191 33.65 3.44 12.12
CA ARG A 191 33.57 4.85 11.78
C ARG A 191 32.39 5.42 12.51
N GLY A 192 32.63 6.43 13.34
CA GLY A 192 31.60 7.13 14.10
C GLY A 192 30.42 7.51 13.23
N ILE A 193 29.31 6.85 13.47
CA ILE A 193 28.01 7.20 12.89
C ILE A 193 27.45 8.23 13.83
N SER A 194 27.41 9.46 13.34
CA SER A 194 26.73 10.60 13.91
C SER A 194 25.24 10.30 14.09
N ASP A 195 24.63 10.84 15.17
CA ASP A 195 23.25 10.71 15.66
C ASP A 195 22.13 11.09 14.69
N ASN A 196 22.28 10.89 13.39
CA ASN A 196 21.33 11.31 12.34
C ASN A 196 20.50 10.17 11.73
N LEU A 197 20.33 9.04 12.43
CA LEU A 197 19.47 7.92 11.98
C LEU A 197 17.97 8.20 12.10
N THR A 198 17.55 9.39 12.53
CA THR A 198 16.17 9.85 12.44
C THR A 198 15.72 10.22 11.03
N SER A 199 16.63 10.25 10.07
CA SER A 199 16.39 10.44 8.65
C SER A 199 16.94 9.28 7.84
N VAL A 200 16.49 8.04 8.07
CA VAL A 200 16.57 7.03 7.02
C VAL A 200 15.60 7.51 5.93
N VAL A 201 16.14 8.34 5.05
CA VAL A 201 15.55 8.59 3.75
C VAL A 201 15.62 7.24 3.06
N PHE A 202 14.51 6.48 3.09
CA PHE A 202 14.35 5.36 2.19
C PHE A 202 14.59 5.93 0.79
N PRO A 203 15.60 5.46 0.03
CA PRO A 203 15.80 5.97 -1.30
C PRO A 203 14.45 5.84 -2.01
N GLU A 204 13.94 6.96 -2.52
CA GLU A 204 12.79 6.89 -3.39
C GLU A 204 13.15 5.88 -4.47
N PRO A 205 12.30 4.90 -4.75
CA PRO A 205 12.58 3.92 -5.78
C PRO A 205 12.90 4.70 -7.05
N THR A 206 14.07 4.46 -7.63
CA THR A 206 14.58 5.18 -8.81
C THR A 206 13.67 5.05 -10.04
N ASP A 207 12.76 4.08 -10.04
CA ASP A 207 11.54 4.05 -10.84
C ASP A 207 10.40 4.33 -9.87
N GLU A 208 9.85 5.55 -9.87
CA GLU A 208 8.77 6.00 -8.98
C GLU A 208 7.63 4.98 -8.93
N ILE A 209 7.63 4.16 -7.89
CA ILE A 209 6.52 3.28 -7.56
C ILE A 209 5.53 4.15 -6.81
N ILE A 210 4.64 4.75 -7.57
CA ILE A 210 3.50 5.44 -7.03
C ILE A 210 2.39 4.41 -6.87
N LEU A 211 2.21 3.91 -5.66
CA LEU A 211 0.96 3.32 -5.25
C LEU A 211 0.02 4.50 -5.00
N GLU A 212 -0.96 4.73 -5.87
CA GLU A 212 -1.88 5.88 -5.72
C GLU A 212 -2.61 5.88 -4.38
N GLU A 213 -2.95 4.71 -3.86
CA GLU A 213 -3.49 4.56 -2.50
C GLU A 213 -2.54 5.09 -1.40
N PHE A 214 -1.23 5.25 -1.71
CA PHE A 214 -0.23 5.76 -0.77
C PHE A 214 0.02 7.27 -0.87
N GLN A 215 -0.24 7.92 -1.99
CA GLN A 215 -0.03 9.37 -2.15
C GLN A 215 -1.14 10.23 -1.56
N TRP A 216 -2.32 9.65 -1.36
CA TRP A 216 -3.49 10.38 -0.88
C TRP A 216 -3.31 10.95 0.53
N THR A 217 -2.62 10.26 1.42
CA THR A 217 -2.42 10.71 2.80
C THR A 217 -1.42 11.87 2.93
N ASP A 218 -0.45 11.99 2.05
CA ASP A 218 0.57 13.07 2.14
C ASP A 218 0.09 14.42 1.60
N ARG A 219 -0.89 14.45 0.68
CA ARG A 219 -1.45 15.72 0.17
C ARG A 219 -2.39 16.42 1.14
N MET A 220 -3.13 15.68 1.93
CA MET A 220 -4.04 16.29 2.92
C MET A 220 -3.31 16.96 4.09
N GLY A 221 -2.04 16.62 4.33
CA GLY A 221 -1.21 17.23 5.37
C GLY A 221 -0.60 18.59 5.00
N LYS A 222 -0.51 18.92 3.70
CA LYS A 222 0.13 20.18 3.25
C LYS A 222 -0.82 21.34 3.03
N ASP A 223 -2.12 21.11 2.92
CA ASP A 223 -3.12 22.19 2.73
C ASP A 223 -3.72 22.73 4.04
N ARG A 224 -3.14 22.39 5.20
CA ARG A 224 -3.55 22.97 6.50
C ARG A 224 -2.57 24.00 7.05
N GLY A 225 -1.87 24.71 6.20
CA GLY A 225 -0.95 25.78 6.57
C GLY A 225 -0.98 26.91 5.55
N GLY A 226 -2.06 27.70 5.57
CA GLY A 226 -2.20 28.95 4.81
C GLY A 226 -3.44 29.67 5.24
#